data_62dd3fe8d139d49932f7f2c5622e44c2
#
_entry.id   62dd3fe8d139d49932f7f2c5622e44c2
#
_cell.length_a   1.000
_cell.length_b   1.000
_cell.length_c   1.000
_cell.angle_alpha   90.00
_cell.angle_beta   90.00
_cell.angle_gamma   90.00
#
_symmetry.space_group_name_H-M   'P 1'
#
loop_
_entity.id
_entity.type
_entity.pdbx_description
1 polymer ?
#
loop_
_entity_poly.entity_id
_entity_poly.type
_entity_poly.pdbx_seq_one_letter_code
_entity_poly.pdbx_strand_id
1 'polypeptide(L)'
;DVVPAAVLTTLAVIEQTDDADFVKKKTGAVDEVLSHYGLKREEAYRYSVSSASALGPMQFTNRRGNGTYALVVRRCPEAKLDPNFERGATNLLNAMKAAICLFDIELFQMRSDIRAAYRGNMEVLGIFPVAAYNGGPRNVAKLHGVMKRMGLKLEDLRPPGEQIQGKQV
;
A
#
# COMPACT_ATOMS: atom_id res chain seq x y z
N ASP A 1 10.96 -11.05 2.33
CA ASP A 1 9.60 -11.62 2.43
C ASP A 1 8.89 -11.40 1.08
N VAL A 2 8.00 -12.32 0.71
CA VAL A 2 7.23 -12.22 -0.54
C VAL A 2 6.01 -11.35 -0.28
N VAL A 3 5.86 -10.26 -1.05
CA VAL A 3 4.65 -9.44 -1.01
C VAL A 3 3.59 -10.10 -1.90
N PRO A 4 2.41 -10.47 -1.36
CA PRO A 4 1.35 -11.05 -2.18
C PRO A 4 0.89 -10.10 -3.29
N ALA A 5 0.61 -10.62 -4.48
CA ALA A 5 0.13 -9.81 -5.61
C ALA A 5 -1.15 -9.02 -5.26
N ALA A 6 -2.04 -9.60 -4.44
CA ALA A 6 -3.24 -8.94 -3.95
C ALA A 6 -2.93 -7.65 -3.17
N VAL A 7 -1.86 -7.63 -2.37
CA VAL A 7 -1.43 -6.43 -1.62
C VAL A 7 -0.97 -5.33 -2.57
N LEU A 8 -0.20 -5.68 -3.60
CA LEU A 8 0.25 -4.71 -4.60
C LEU A 8 -0.92 -4.13 -5.40
N THR A 9 -1.88 -4.97 -5.78
CA THR A 9 -3.12 -4.52 -6.44
C THR A 9 -3.92 -3.58 -5.52
N THR A 10 -4.04 -3.93 -4.24
CA THR A 10 -4.74 -3.09 -3.24
C THR A 10 -4.05 -1.73 -3.09
N LEU A 11 -2.71 -1.70 -3.00
CA LEU A 11 -1.95 -0.44 -2.97
C LEU A 11 -2.23 0.41 -4.21
N ALA A 12 -2.17 -0.19 -5.41
CA ALA A 12 -2.42 0.53 -6.66
C ALA A 12 -3.84 1.13 -6.72
N VAL A 13 -4.84 0.42 -6.17
CA VAL A 13 -6.21 0.94 -6.06
C VAL A 13 -6.29 2.09 -5.06
N ILE A 14 -5.73 1.93 -3.86
CA ILE A 14 -5.76 2.95 -2.80
C ILE A 14 -5.09 4.24 -3.28
N GLU A 15 -3.92 4.14 -3.93
CA GLU A 15 -3.17 5.31 -4.39
C GLU A 15 -3.85 6.08 -5.54
N GLN A 16 -4.81 5.46 -6.23
CA GLN A 16 -5.55 6.06 -7.33
C GLN A 16 -7.02 6.34 -7.02
N THR A 17 -7.44 6.13 -5.77
CA THR A 17 -8.82 6.37 -5.32
C THR A 17 -8.85 7.54 -4.34
N ASP A 18 -9.74 8.50 -4.57
CA ASP A 18 -10.06 9.53 -3.58
C ASP A 18 -10.95 8.97 -2.47
N ASP A 19 -10.69 9.36 -1.22
CA ASP A 19 -11.44 8.88 -0.04
C ASP A 19 -12.95 9.17 -0.17
N ALA A 20 -13.33 10.35 -0.70
CA ALA A 20 -14.73 10.71 -0.87
C ALA A 20 -15.39 9.87 -1.98
N ASP A 21 -14.66 9.60 -3.06
CA ASP A 21 -15.11 8.71 -4.13
C ASP A 21 -15.27 7.28 -3.63
N PHE A 22 -14.34 6.78 -2.82
CA PHE A 22 -14.44 5.44 -2.25
C PHE A 22 -15.68 5.30 -1.34
N VAL A 23 -15.94 6.26 -0.47
CA VAL A 23 -17.12 6.27 0.41
C VAL A 23 -18.40 6.28 -0.41
N LYS A 24 -18.45 7.05 -1.51
CA LYS A 24 -19.62 7.20 -2.38
C LYS A 24 -19.86 6.01 -3.29
N LYS A 25 -18.81 5.54 -3.98
CA LYS A 25 -18.88 4.51 -5.03
C LYS A 25 -18.64 3.10 -4.52
N LYS A 26 -18.01 2.94 -3.35
CA LYS A 26 -17.63 1.64 -2.74
C LYS A 26 -16.84 0.77 -3.73
N THR A 27 -17.34 -0.44 -4.04
CA THR A 27 -16.70 -1.35 -5.00
C THR A 27 -16.58 -0.76 -6.41
N GLY A 28 -17.47 0.13 -6.81
CA GLY A 28 -17.40 0.81 -8.10
C GLY A 28 -16.14 1.66 -8.28
N ALA A 29 -15.57 2.22 -7.20
CA ALA A 29 -14.29 2.92 -7.28
C ALA A 29 -13.13 1.94 -7.59
N VAL A 30 -13.18 0.75 -7.02
CA VAL A 30 -12.20 -0.32 -7.30
C VAL A 30 -12.29 -0.76 -8.76
N ASP A 31 -13.51 -1.02 -9.24
CA ASP A 31 -13.75 -1.45 -10.63
C ASP A 31 -13.29 -0.40 -11.64
N GLU A 32 -13.48 0.89 -11.34
CA GLU A 32 -13.03 2.00 -12.18
C GLU A 32 -11.50 2.01 -12.30
N VAL A 33 -10.77 1.90 -11.17
CA VAL A 33 -9.31 1.88 -11.16
C VAL A 33 -8.77 0.64 -11.89
N LEU A 34 -9.31 -0.54 -11.61
CA LEU A 34 -8.86 -1.78 -12.25
C LEU A 34 -9.17 -1.78 -13.76
N SER A 35 -10.33 -1.25 -14.17
CA SER A 35 -10.66 -1.09 -15.58
C SER A 35 -9.68 -0.15 -16.28
N HIS A 36 -9.29 0.94 -15.63
CA HIS A 36 -8.30 1.87 -16.18
C HIS A 36 -6.94 1.17 -16.39
N TYR A 37 -6.48 0.37 -15.41
CA TYR A 37 -5.27 -0.45 -15.57
C TYR A 37 -5.41 -1.46 -16.71
N GLY A 38 -6.55 -2.14 -16.81
CA GLY A 38 -6.82 -3.09 -17.89
C GLY A 38 -6.80 -2.48 -19.29
N LEU A 39 -7.38 -1.29 -19.45
CA LEU A 39 -7.47 -0.58 -20.73
C LEU A 39 -6.17 0.12 -21.12
N LYS A 40 -5.50 0.77 -20.17
CA LYS A 40 -4.31 1.62 -20.42
C LYS A 40 -2.99 0.91 -20.18
N ARG A 41 -3.03 -0.25 -19.51
CA ARG A 41 -1.84 -1.07 -19.22
C ARG A 41 -0.69 -0.24 -18.64
N GLU A 42 0.48 -0.22 -19.29
CA GLU A 42 1.67 0.50 -18.82
C GLU A 42 1.50 2.02 -18.75
N GLU A 43 0.54 2.58 -19.47
CA GLU A 43 0.21 4.00 -19.46
C GLU A 43 -0.82 4.38 -18.38
N ALA A 44 -1.37 3.38 -17.66
CA ALA A 44 -2.35 3.65 -16.61
C ALA A 44 -1.73 4.50 -15.50
N TYR A 45 -2.39 5.61 -15.19
CA TYR A 45 -1.99 6.56 -14.13
C TYR A 45 -0.54 7.07 -14.22
N ARG A 46 0.10 6.95 -15.39
CA ARG A 46 1.50 7.31 -15.61
C ARG A 46 1.83 8.73 -15.15
N TYR A 47 0.95 9.67 -15.46
CA TYR A 47 1.12 11.09 -15.12
C TYR A 47 0.13 11.57 -14.07
N SER A 48 -0.44 10.65 -13.27
CA SER A 48 -1.30 11.01 -12.16
C SER A 48 -0.50 11.77 -11.11
N VAL A 49 -1.03 12.91 -10.66
CA VAL A 49 -0.40 13.78 -9.66
C VAL A 49 -1.41 14.10 -8.58
N SER A 50 -1.04 13.83 -7.32
CA SER A 50 -1.89 14.20 -6.18
C SER A 50 -1.69 15.65 -5.74
N SER A 51 -2.59 16.15 -4.89
CA SER A 51 -2.47 17.46 -4.24
C SER A 51 -1.17 17.61 -3.41
N ALA A 52 -0.60 16.50 -2.95
CA ALA A 52 0.67 16.45 -2.24
C ALA A 52 1.89 16.36 -3.18
N SER A 53 1.70 16.51 -4.50
CA SER A 53 2.73 16.36 -5.53
C SER A 53 3.36 14.95 -5.58
N ALA A 54 2.60 13.93 -5.20
CA ALA A 54 2.95 12.55 -5.48
C ALA A 54 2.69 12.24 -6.95
N LEU A 55 3.52 11.40 -7.57
CA LEU A 55 3.53 11.16 -9.01
C LEU A 55 3.40 9.68 -9.35
N GLY A 56 2.68 9.40 -10.43
CA GLY A 56 2.63 8.11 -11.09
C GLY A 56 1.67 7.10 -10.46
N PRO A 57 1.64 5.86 -10.97
CA PRO A 57 0.66 4.83 -10.58
C PRO A 57 0.71 4.45 -9.09
N MET A 58 1.86 4.61 -8.44
CA MET A 58 2.06 4.29 -7.02
C MET A 58 2.30 5.52 -6.14
N GLN A 59 2.00 6.71 -6.65
CA GLN A 59 1.98 7.99 -5.95
C GLN A 59 3.22 8.28 -5.10
N PHE A 60 4.40 8.09 -5.68
CA PHE A 60 5.65 8.41 -5.01
C PHE A 60 5.88 9.92 -4.89
N THR A 61 6.48 10.33 -3.77
CA THR A 61 6.90 11.71 -3.53
C THR A 61 8.40 11.89 -3.69
N ASN A 62 8.80 13.11 -4.10
CA ASN A 62 10.22 13.51 -4.19
C ASN A 62 10.43 14.92 -3.66
N ARG A 63 10.10 15.17 -2.40
CA ARG A 63 10.30 16.49 -1.79
C ARG A 63 11.77 16.81 -1.66
N ARG A 64 12.32 17.59 -2.62
CA ARG A 64 13.74 18.02 -2.65
C ARG A 64 14.73 16.88 -2.44
N GLY A 65 14.47 15.72 -3.06
CA GLY A 65 15.32 14.53 -2.92
C GLY A 65 15.16 13.73 -1.62
N ASN A 66 14.18 14.06 -0.78
CA ASN A 66 13.90 13.40 0.50
C ASN A 66 12.51 12.74 0.57
N GLY A 67 11.87 12.50 -0.57
CA GLY A 67 10.59 11.81 -0.63
C GLY A 67 10.72 10.29 -0.52
N THR A 68 9.56 9.61 -0.58
CA THR A 68 9.49 8.15 -0.53
C THR A 68 10.25 7.48 -1.66
N TYR A 69 10.27 8.10 -2.87
CA TYR A 69 11.03 7.56 -3.99
C TYR A 69 12.55 7.55 -3.72
N ALA A 70 13.09 8.66 -3.24
CA ALA A 70 14.52 8.73 -2.90
C ALA A 70 14.90 7.76 -1.77
N LEU A 71 13.98 7.50 -0.84
CA LEU A 71 14.16 6.51 0.22
C LEU A 71 14.34 5.10 -0.37
N VAL A 72 13.44 4.66 -1.25
CA VAL A 72 13.49 3.30 -1.82
C VAL A 72 14.68 3.11 -2.75
N VAL A 73 15.05 4.11 -3.54
CA VAL A 73 16.26 4.06 -4.38
C VAL A 73 17.52 3.83 -3.53
N ARG A 74 17.62 4.47 -2.38
CA ARG A 74 18.77 4.28 -1.47
C ARG A 74 18.74 2.95 -0.72
N ARG A 75 17.56 2.48 -0.33
CA ARG A 75 17.42 1.32 0.56
C ARG A 75 17.34 -0.02 -0.16
N CYS A 76 17.00 -0.02 -1.45
CA CYS A 76 16.83 -1.23 -2.26
C CYS A 76 17.69 -1.20 -3.52
N PRO A 77 19.03 -1.18 -3.40
CA PRO A 77 19.93 -1.13 -4.57
C PRO A 77 19.75 -2.35 -5.48
N GLU A 78 19.39 -3.51 -4.93
CA GLU A 78 19.16 -4.76 -5.67
C GLU A 78 17.93 -4.68 -6.58
N ALA A 79 16.97 -3.79 -6.30
CA ALA A 79 15.78 -3.60 -7.15
C ALA A 79 16.12 -2.88 -8.46
N LYS A 80 17.33 -2.28 -8.57
CA LYS A 80 17.81 -1.54 -9.75
C LYS A 80 16.80 -0.51 -10.26
N LEU A 81 16.28 0.29 -9.31
CA LEU A 81 15.33 1.34 -9.61
C LEU A 81 16.00 2.46 -10.41
N ASP A 82 15.24 3.09 -11.33
CA ASP A 82 15.72 4.29 -12.02
C ASP A 82 15.94 5.41 -11.00
N PRO A 83 17.15 5.97 -10.89
CA PRO A 83 17.43 7.05 -9.93
C PRO A 83 16.73 8.37 -10.28
N ASN A 84 16.29 8.55 -11.52
CA ASN A 84 15.52 9.71 -11.93
C ASN A 84 14.08 9.56 -11.48
N PHE A 85 13.62 10.48 -10.64
CA PHE A 85 12.30 10.43 -10.05
C PHE A 85 11.17 10.39 -11.09
N GLU A 86 11.19 11.30 -12.06
CA GLU A 86 10.10 11.40 -13.04
C GLU A 86 10.00 10.14 -13.89
N ARG A 87 11.12 9.66 -14.43
CA ARG A 87 11.12 8.43 -15.22
C ARG A 87 10.73 7.21 -14.40
N GLY A 88 11.29 7.10 -13.20
CA GLY A 88 11.06 5.94 -12.36
C GLY A 88 9.66 5.87 -11.76
N ALA A 89 9.12 6.99 -11.30
CA ALA A 89 7.78 7.03 -10.73
C ALA A 89 6.67 6.89 -11.78
N THR A 90 6.94 7.29 -13.04
CA THR A 90 5.98 7.19 -14.15
C THR A 90 6.07 5.89 -14.95
N ASN A 91 7.11 5.09 -14.74
CA ASN A 91 7.22 3.75 -15.34
C ASN A 91 6.53 2.72 -14.43
N LEU A 92 5.48 2.08 -14.90
CA LEU A 92 4.65 1.17 -14.10
C LEU A 92 5.45 0.07 -13.43
N LEU A 93 6.32 -0.65 -14.17
CA LEU A 93 7.11 -1.73 -13.61
C LEU A 93 8.10 -1.24 -12.54
N ASN A 94 8.76 -0.12 -12.82
CA ASN A 94 9.68 0.48 -11.85
C ASN A 94 8.95 0.98 -10.60
N ALA A 95 7.80 1.63 -10.77
CA ALA A 95 6.97 2.10 -9.66
C ALA A 95 6.45 0.92 -8.80
N MET A 96 6.05 -0.19 -9.42
CA MET A 96 5.64 -1.40 -8.70
C MET A 96 6.80 -2.01 -7.90
N LYS A 97 8.00 -2.12 -8.48
CA LYS A 97 9.20 -2.57 -7.74
C LYS A 97 9.50 -1.65 -6.54
N ALA A 98 9.41 -0.35 -6.76
CA ALA A 98 9.60 0.65 -5.71
C ALA A 98 8.54 0.52 -4.61
N ALA A 99 7.29 0.21 -4.95
CA ALA A 99 6.22 -0.01 -3.99
C ALA A 99 6.43 -1.25 -3.13
N ILE A 100 6.87 -2.36 -3.72
CA ILE A 100 7.27 -3.57 -2.98
C ILE A 100 8.38 -3.25 -1.99
N CYS A 101 9.39 -2.50 -2.44
CA CYS A 101 10.50 -2.08 -1.59
C CYS A 101 10.02 -1.18 -0.42
N LEU A 102 9.15 -0.21 -0.70
CA LEU A 102 8.60 0.64 0.37
C LEU A 102 7.77 -0.17 1.36
N PHE A 103 6.96 -1.10 0.87
CA PHE A 103 6.21 -2.01 1.71
C PHE A 103 7.11 -2.81 2.66
N ASP A 104 8.22 -3.36 2.14
CA ASP A 104 9.20 -4.10 2.95
C ASP A 104 9.87 -3.20 4.00
N ILE A 105 10.21 -1.96 3.64
CA ILE A 105 10.77 -0.98 4.57
C ILE A 105 9.76 -0.69 5.70
N GLU A 106 8.51 -0.44 5.37
CA GLU A 106 7.45 -0.16 6.35
C GLU A 106 7.20 -1.37 7.25
N LEU A 107 7.14 -2.58 6.69
CA LEU A 107 7.00 -3.81 7.44
C LEU A 107 8.18 -4.02 8.41
N PHE A 108 9.41 -3.76 7.98
CA PHE A 108 10.60 -3.88 8.81
C PHE A 108 10.59 -2.92 10.01
N GLN A 109 10.01 -1.73 9.84
CA GLN A 109 9.89 -0.73 10.90
C GLN A 109 8.78 -1.02 11.91
N MET A 110 7.89 -1.99 11.62
CA MET A 110 6.82 -2.36 12.52
C MET A 110 7.31 -3.11 13.76
N ARG A 111 6.49 -3.13 14.79
CA ARG A 111 6.72 -3.91 16.01
C ARG A 111 6.92 -5.39 15.68
N SER A 112 7.73 -6.04 16.48
CA SER A 112 8.11 -7.46 16.28
C SER A 112 6.90 -8.41 16.30
N ASP A 113 5.88 -8.12 17.13
CA ASP A 113 4.65 -8.92 17.20
C ASP A 113 3.83 -8.83 15.89
N ILE A 114 3.71 -7.63 15.31
CA ILE A 114 3.03 -7.44 14.00
C ILE A 114 3.82 -8.17 12.90
N ARG A 115 5.15 -8.04 12.87
CA ARG A 115 5.99 -8.72 11.87
C ARG A 115 5.90 -10.24 11.96
N ALA A 116 5.89 -10.79 13.19
CA ALA A 116 5.77 -12.21 13.42
C ALA A 116 4.40 -12.73 12.97
N ALA A 117 3.33 -12.02 13.34
CA ALA A 117 1.97 -12.35 12.95
C ALA A 117 1.76 -12.24 11.42
N TYR A 118 2.35 -11.23 10.76
CA TYR A 118 2.30 -11.06 9.30
C TYR A 118 2.83 -12.29 8.56
N ARG A 119 3.93 -12.90 9.01
CA ARG A 119 4.48 -14.11 8.38
C ARG A 119 3.53 -15.29 8.41
N GLY A 120 2.67 -15.37 9.42
CA GLY A 120 1.65 -16.41 9.54
C GLY A 120 0.36 -16.11 8.78
N ASN A 121 0.10 -14.83 8.45
CA ASN A 121 -1.15 -14.41 7.81
C ASN A 121 -0.94 -13.14 6.99
N MET A 122 -0.21 -13.25 5.88
CA MET A 122 0.17 -12.12 5.04
C MET A 122 -1.00 -11.41 4.38
N GLU A 123 -2.05 -12.15 4.01
CA GLU A 123 -3.22 -11.58 3.32
C GLU A 123 -4.00 -10.61 4.21
N VAL A 124 -4.17 -10.95 5.48
CA VAL A 124 -4.93 -10.14 6.44
C VAL A 124 -4.06 -9.06 7.05
N LEU A 125 -2.84 -9.42 7.47
CA LEU A 125 -1.99 -8.50 8.21
C LEU A 125 -1.21 -7.52 7.31
N GLY A 126 -1.29 -7.71 6.00
CA GLY A 126 -0.82 -6.73 5.01
C GLY A 126 -1.47 -5.36 5.14
N ILE A 127 -2.63 -5.25 5.81
CA ILE A 127 -3.29 -3.98 6.12
C ILE A 127 -2.38 -3.02 6.90
N PHE A 128 -1.49 -3.52 7.77
CA PHE A 128 -0.61 -2.67 8.56
C PHE A 128 0.46 -1.96 7.71
N PRO A 129 1.28 -2.67 6.88
CA PRO A 129 2.21 -1.98 5.99
C PRO A 129 1.49 -1.18 4.89
N VAL A 130 0.30 -1.57 4.44
CA VAL A 130 -0.53 -0.76 3.54
C VAL A 130 -0.94 0.56 4.20
N ALA A 131 -1.40 0.52 5.45
CA ALA A 131 -1.73 1.74 6.19
C ALA A 131 -0.51 2.65 6.43
N ALA A 132 0.68 2.05 6.63
CA ALA A 132 1.93 2.78 6.75
C ALA A 132 2.36 3.40 5.41
N TYR A 133 2.21 2.67 4.33
CA TYR A 133 2.51 3.14 2.97
C TYR A 133 1.69 4.40 2.64
N ASN A 134 0.37 4.35 2.80
CA ASN A 134 -0.54 5.44 2.44
C ASN A 134 -0.39 6.66 3.38
N GLY A 135 -0.28 6.46 4.67
CA GLY A 135 -0.34 7.57 5.64
C GLY A 135 0.82 7.65 6.63
N GLY A 136 1.86 6.84 6.42
CA GLY A 136 3.04 6.75 7.28
C GLY A 136 2.81 5.97 8.58
N PRO A 137 3.87 5.76 9.40
CA PRO A 137 3.85 4.90 10.59
C PRO A 137 2.80 5.29 11.64
N ARG A 138 2.38 6.56 11.66
CA ARG A 138 1.32 7.03 12.56
C ARG A 138 -0.03 6.38 12.30
N ASN A 139 -0.31 5.99 11.05
CA ASN A 139 -1.56 5.30 10.70
C ASN A 139 -1.58 3.88 11.26
N VAL A 140 -0.45 3.19 11.29
CA VAL A 140 -0.32 1.88 11.95
C VAL A 140 -0.63 1.99 13.43
N ALA A 141 -0.09 3.00 14.11
CA ALA A 141 -0.38 3.23 15.53
C ALA A 141 -1.87 3.52 15.79
N LYS A 142 -2.52 4.28 14.90
CA LYS A 142 -3.97 4.53 14.97
C LYS A 142 -4.78 3.26 14.78
N LEU A 143 -4.46 2.48 13.73
CA LEU A 143 -5.13 1.21 13.45
C LEU A 143 -5.01 0.25 14.64
N HIS A 144 -3.80 0.05 15.17
CA HIS A 144 -3.57 -0.78 16.34
C HIS A 144 -4.31 -0.26 17.59
N GLY A 145 -4.38 1.06 17.77
CA GLY A 145 -5.16 1.69 18.84
C GLY A 145 -6.66 1.44 18.71
N VAL A 146 -7.22 1.44 17.49
CA VAL A 146 -8.62 1.09 17.22
C VAL A 146 -8.87 -0.37 17.57
N MET A 147 -8.04 -1.29 17.09
CA MET A 147 -8.14 -2.72 17.41
C MET A 147 -8.17 -2.96 18.91
N LYS A 148 -7.23 -2.34 19.66
CA LYS A 148 -7.17 -2.47 21.11
C LYS A 148 -8.46 -1.98 21.81
N ARG A 149 -9.03 -0.86 21.34
CA ARG A 149 -10.31 -0.37 21.90
C ARG A 149 -11.49 -1.30 21.60
N MET A 150 -11.45 -2.01 20.48
CA MET A 150 -12.45 -3.00 20.10
C MET A 150 -12.22 -4.37 20.76
N GLY A 151 -11.15 -4.53 21.54
CA GLY A 151 -10.77 -5.81 22.14
C GLY A 151 -10.26 -6.84 21.14
N LEU A 152 -9.92 -6.39 19.91
CA LEU A 152 -9.39 -7.25 18.86
C LEU A 152 -7.89 -7.49 19.05
N LYS A 153 -7.47 -8.74 18.86
CA LYS A 153 -6.07 -9.13 18.80
C LYS A 153 -5.66 -9.40 17.35
N LEU A 154 -4.36 -9.43 17.08
CA LEU A 154 -3.84 -9.77 15.74
C LEU A 154 -4.29 -11.15 15.26
N GLU A 155 -4.41 -12.09 16.19
CA GLU A 155 -4.86 -13.46 15.94
C GLU A 155 -6.36 -13.57 15.60
N ASP A 156 -7.15 -12.53 15.93
CA ASP A 156 -8.59 -12.49 15.65
C ASP A 156 -8.90 -12.01 14.22
N LEU A 157 -7.90 -11.44 13.54
CA LEU A 157 -8.08 -10.96 12.16
C LEU A 157 -8.21 -12.14 11.20
N ARG A 158 -9.20 -12.06 10.32
CA ARG A 158 -9.53 -13.09 9.32
C ARG A 158 -9.72 -12.44 7.95
N PRO A 159 -9.51 -13.19 6.87
CA PRO A 159 -9.89 -12.74 5.54
C PRO A 159 -11.38 -12.41 5.46
N PRO A 160 -11.76 -11.42 4.61
CA PRO A 160 -13.17 -11.15 4.36
C PRO A 160 -13.90 -12.43 3.91
N GLY A 161 -15.02 -12.77 4.58
CA GLY A 161 -15.81 -13.96 4.30
C GLY A 161 -15.58 -15.15 5.24
N GLU A 162 -14.51 -15.18 6.02
CA GLU A 162 -14.38 -16.13 7.12
C GLU A 162 -15.13 -15.63 8.37
N GLN A 163 -16.28 -16.23 8.65
CA GLN A 163 -17.01 -15.94 9.88
C GLN A 163 -16.32 -16.60 11.08
N ILE A 164 -16.11 -15.85 12.14
CA ILE A 164 -15.78 -16.43 13.45
C ILE A 164 -17.03 -17.20 13.90
N GLN A 165 -16.95 -18.52 14.01
CA GLN A 165 -18.04 -19.30 14.55
C GLN A 165 -18.43 -18.74 15.93
N GLY A 166 -19.62 -18.11 16.01
CA GLY A 166 -20.26 -17.67 17.26
C GLY A 166 -20.20 -16.20 17.63
N LYS A 167 -19.64 -15.29 16.80
CA LYS A 167 -19.78 -13.84 17.02
C LYS A 167 -20.22 -13.14 15.75
N GLN A 168 -21.44 -12.64 15.70
CA GLN A 168 -21.85 -11.61 14.76
C GLN A 168 -21.09 -10.33 15.10
N VAL A 169 -20.33 -9.80 14.13
CA VAL A 169 -19.74 -8.45 14.18
C VAL A 169 -20.56 -7.55 13.28
#